data_ac3825d426ff83b329737f4529a32b93
#
_entry.id   ac3825d426ff83b329737f4529a32b93
#
_cell.length_a   1.000
_cell.length_b   1.000
_cell.length_c   1.000
_cell.angle_alpha   90.00
_cell.angle_beta   90.00
_cell.angle_gamma   90.00
#
_symmetry.space_group_name_H-M   'P 1'
#
loop_
_entity.id
_entity.type
_entity.pdbx_description
1 polymer ?
#
loop_
_entity_poly.entity_id
_entity_poly.type
_entity_poly.pdbx_seq_one_letter_code
_entity_poly.pdbx_strand_id
1 'polypeptide(L)'
;TGTANIIVTATYAKQEYTYVYEITVAEPAYLATLTADNTQITMSNAYATGYKEYVNIEGRDQYGQSLKLENETYQIVENSTNKVSMATYDPTTDRMVFDASGRAAGVYNYTLTLTMNGHKASVNVTVVVQTPPYNGASSYKVDISKPVIDLAITSGASASDLLASKVTTLRLAEYRGGVFYRYVNIASVRISKGGQYYGSDLSKGGSSTEPAAIGSGSEIPISAVSLNGNVVTKAQTGTYLLELKFYPSDGQSTSLATTTGYLEVTDSQANPVISVDRTVSTVNCKTALDLAKNCLSIQGMDGGVIADCTVTGSSVPGASYSVTSGMSVNINSVVVQATTTLSDKTTVVSNYTVSVERTLRNQ
;
A
#
# COMPACT_ATOMS: atom_id res chain seq x y z
N THR A 1 17.89 15.53 27.67
CA THR A 1 16.88 14.60 28.22
C THR A 1 16.56 14.99 29.66
N GLY A 2 15.31 14.95 30.03
CA GLY A 2 14.84 15.24 31.37
C GLY A 2 13.32 15.26 31.45
N THR A 3 12.81 15.38 32.66
CA THR A 3 11.41 15.63 32.93
C THR A 3 11.16 17.11 33.18
N ALA A 4 10.07 17.63 32.68
CA ALA A 4 9.58 18.98 32.92
C ALA A 4 8.12 18.92 33.36
N ASN A 5 7.75 19.72 34.34
CA ASN A 5 6.38 19.82 34.79
C ASN A 5 5.73 21.05 34.15
N ILE A 6 4.61 20.84 33.44
CA ILE A 6 3.72 21.90 33.01
C ILE A 6 2.67 22.07 34.09
N ILE A 7 2.68 23.26 34.72
CA ILE A 7 1.72 23.60 35.74
C ILE A 7 0.64 24.47 35.08
N VAL A 8 -0.59 23.98 35.05
CA VAL A 8 -1.74 24.73 34.52
C VAL A 8 -2.59 25.14 35.70
N THR A 9 -2.71 26.45 35.90
CA THR A 9 -3.58 27.02 36.93
C THR A 9 -4.81 27.63 36.26
N ALA A 10 -5.99 27.21 36.67
CA ALA A 10 -7.26 27.74 36.21
C ALA A 10 -8.08 28.26 37.39
N THR A 11 -8.64 29.45 37.26
CA THR A 11 -9.54 30.03 38.29
C THR A 11 -11.00 29.93 37.82
N TYR A 12 -11.82 29.22 38.59
CA TYR A 12 -13.25 29.14 38.35
C TYR A 12 -14.01 29.44 39.62
N ALA A 13 -15.01 30.31 39.54
CA ALA A 13 -15.85 30.74 40.68
C ALA A 13 -15.06 31.22 41.92
N LYS A 14 -13.94 31.95 41.70
CA LYS A 14 -12.99 32.41 42.72
C LYS A 14 -12.18 31.31 43.43
N GLN A 15 -12.23 30.08 42.89
CA GLN A 15 -11.42 28.96 43.35
C GLN A 15 -10.33 28.69 42.32
N GLU A 16 -9.11 28.45 42.79
CA GLU A 16 -7.96 28.13 41.96
C GLU A 16 -7.75 26.63 41.92
N TYR A 17 -7.60 26.11 40.71
CA TYR A 17 -7.32 24.71 40.41
C TYR A 17 -5.96 24.62 39.74
N THR A 18 -5.09 23.83 40.30
CA THR A 18 -3.75 23.59 39.72
C THR A 18 -3.63 22.14 39.25
N TYR A 19 -3.25 21.96 38.01
CA TYR A 19 -2.96 20.68 37.40
C TYR A 19 -1.48 20.64 37.03
N VAL A 20 -0.81 19.54 37.35
CA VAL A 20 0.60 19.31 37.01
C VAL A 20 0.68 18.18 36.01
N TYR A 21 1.25 18.47 34.83
CA TYR A 21 1.55 17.46 33.82
C TYR A 21 3.04 17.29 33.72
N GLU A 22 3.51 16.07 33.99
CA GLU A 22 4.90 15.71 33.78
C GLU A 22 5.10 15.32 32.31
N ILE A 23 6.03 15.99 31.63
CA ILE A 23 6.46 15.65 30.27
C ILE A 23 7.91 15.20 30.31
N THR A 24 8.19 14.08 29.64
CA THR A 24 9.56 13.60 29.45
C THR A 24 10.08 14.09 28.10
N VAL A 25 11.19 14.82 28.12
CA VAL A 25 11.92 15.25 26.93
C VAL A 25 12.99 14.19 26.66
N ALA A 26 12.77 13.40 25.62
CA ALA A 26 13.71 12.40 25.12
C ALA A 26 14.66 13.00 24.08
N GLU A 27 15.77 12.34 23.81
CA GLU A 27 16.63 12.70 22.66
C GLU A 27 15.87 12.52 21.37
N PRO A 28 16.15 13.34 20.34
CA PRO A 28 15.59 13.10 19.02
C PRO A 28 15.87 11.68 18.54
N ALA A 29 14.90 11.07 17.87
CA ALA A 29 15.06 9.74 17.29
C ALA A 29 16.21 9.73 16.27
N TYR A 30 17.09 8.74 16.34
CA TYR A 30 18.16 8.51 15.37
C TYR A 30 18.25 7.03 15.02
N LEU A 31 18.83 6.73 13.86
CA LEU A 31 19.01 5.36 13.39
C LEU A 31 19.93 4.60 14.33
N ALA A 32 19.41 3.60 15.04
CA ALA A 32 20.14 2.76 15.97
C ALA A 32 20.37 1.34 15.45
N THR A 33 19.37 0.76 14.79
CA THR A 33 19.46 -0.61 14.26
C THR A 33 18.80 -0.71 12.89
N LEU A 34 19.26 -1.69 12.09
CA LEU A 34 18.60 -2.15 10.88
C LEU A 34 18.15 -3.59 11.07
N THR A 35 16.98 -3.91 10.57
CA THR A 35 16.44 -5.27 10.47
C THR A 35 16.10 -5.60 9.03
N ALA A 36 16.16 -6.87 8.67
CA ALA A 36 15.72 -7.40 7.39
C ALA A 36 14.56 -8.36 7.63
N ASP A 37 13.55 -8.34 6.77
CA ASP A 37 12.42 -9.29 6.83
C ASP A 37 12.88 -10.72 6.57
N ASN A 38 13.97 -10.90 5.83
CA ASN A 38 14.61 -12.17 5.60
C ASN A 38 16.14 -12.00 5.58
N THR A 39 16.83 -12.69 6.47
CA THR A 39 18.29 -12.66 6.54
C THR A 39 18.98 -13.75 5.72
N GLN A 40 18.20 -14.69 5.13
CA GLN A 40 18.70 -15.72 4.24
C GLN A 40 17.74 -15.96 3.10
N ILE A 41 18.17 -15.68 1.88
CA ILE A 41 17.38 -15.94 0.67
C ILE A 41 18.06 -16.99 -0.20
N THR A 42 17.25 -17.74 -0.96
CA THR A 42 17.74 -18.68 -1.98
C THR A 42 17.27 -18.22 -3.34
N MET A 43 18.18 -18.08 -4.27
CA MET A 43 17.88 -17.65 -5.63
C MET A 43 18.63 -18.45 -6.68
N SER A 44 18.22 -18.32 -7.92
CA SER A 44 18.78 -19.02 -9.07
C SER A 44 19.79 -18.16 -9.81
N ASN A 45 20.82 -18.80 -10.36
CA ASN A 45 21.73 -18.19 -11.32
C ASN A 45 21.26 -18.34 -12.78
N ALA A 46 20.03 -18.81 -13.01
CA ALA A 46 19.46 -18.84 -14.35
C ALA A 46 19.38 -17.42 -14.92
N TYR A 47 19.86 -17.27 -16.14
CA TYR A 47 19.81 -15.98 -16.82
C TYR A 47 18.41 -15.73 -17.36
N ALA A 48 17.62 -14.92 -16.64
CA ALA A 48 16.30 -14.50 -17.08
C ALA A 48 16.14 -13.00 -16.82
N THR A 49 15.75 -12.27 -17.87
CA THR A 49 15.52 -10.82 -17.74
C THR A 49 14.50 -10.53 -16.65
N GLY A 50 14.89 -9.69 -15.71
CA GLY A 50 14.03 -9.20 -14.64
C GLY A 50 13.80 -10.17 -13.48
N TYR A 51 14.48 -11.33 -13.41
CA TYR A 51 14.47 -12.16 -12.22
C TYR A 51 15.33 -11.52 -11.13
N LYS A 52 14.70 -11.14 -10.04
CA LYS A 52 15.35 -10.53 -8.88
C LYS A 52 14.67 -11.00 -7.61
N GLU A 53 15.46 -11.06 -6.53
CA GLU A 53 14.95 -11.29 -5.19
C GLU A 53 15.10 -10.00 -4.37
N TYR A 54 14.19 -9.82 -3.41
CA TYR A 54 14.08 -8.60 -2.62
C TYR A 54 14.08 -8.93 -1.14
N VAL A 55 14.76 -8.09 -0.37
CA VAL A 55 14.77 -8.13 1.09
C VAL A 55 14.39 -6.74 1.59
N ASN A 56 13.28 -6.62 2.34
CA ASN A 56 12.87 -5.35 2.91
C ASN A 56 13.73 -5.03 4.11
N ILE A 57 14.13 -3.76 4.20
CA ILE A 57 14.97 -3.24 5.28
C ILE A 57 14.14 -2.27 6.12
N GLU A 58 14.17 -2.43 7.43
CA GLU A 58 13.49 -1.55 8.37
C GLU A 58 14.53 -0.91 9.30
N GLY A 59 14.46 0.42 9.41
CA GLY A 59 15.21 1.17 10.41
C GLY A 59 14.46 1.23 11.72
N ARG A 60 15.19 1.15 12.84
CA ARG A 60 14.66 1.39 14.18
C ARG A 60 15.51 2.40 14.92
N ASP A 61 14.85 3.23 15.71
CA ASP A 61 15.50 4.21 16.56
C ASP A 61 16.08 3.58 17.85
N GLN A 62 16.73 4.40 18.66
CA GLN A 62 17.30 4.01 19.96
C GLN A 62 16.23 3.58 20.97
N TYR A 63 14.96 3.82 20.71
CA TYR A 63 13.82 3.42 21.54
C TYR A 63 13.14 2.14 20.99
N GLY A 64 13.65 1.58 19.88
CA GLY A 64 13.11 0.41 19.22
C GLY A 64 11.87 0.67 18.35
N GLN A 65 11.51 1.94 18.16
CA GLN A 65 10.40 2.32 17.29
C GLN A 65 10.82 2.31 15.81
N SER A 66 9.88 2.03 14.91
CA SER A 66 10.12 2.11 13.47
C SER A 66 10.53 3.52 13.10
N LEU A 67 11.62 3.64 12.36
CA LEU A 67 12.18 4.90 11.89
C LEU A 67 12.14 4.92 10.37
N LYS A 68 11.50 5.93 9.79
CA LYS A 68 11.50 6.14 8.36
C LYS A 68 12.92 6.45 7.88
N LEU A 69 13.38 5.71 6.87
CA LEU A 69 14.68 5.93 6.25
C LEU A 69 14.54 7.06 5.23
N GLU A 70 15.27 8.15 5.45
CA GLU A 70 15.24 9.34 4.60
C GLU A 70 16.62 9.97 4.52
N ASN A 71 17.01 10.38 3.30
CA ASN A 71 18.29 11.06 3.03
C ASN A 71 19.51 10.26 3.54
N GLU A 72 19.40 8.94 3.59
CA GLU A 72 20.49 8.05 3.99
C GLU A 72 21.53 7.90 2.88
N THR A 73 22.75 7.64 3.27
CA THR A 73 23.77 7.10 2.40
C THR A 73 23.98 5.63 2.71
N TYR A 74 24.29 4.83 1.69
CA TYR A 74 24.46 3.39 1.88
C TYR A 74 25.78 2.85 1.37
N GLN A 75 26.21 1.76 1.97
CA GLN A 75 27.32 0.95 1.52
C GLN A 75 26.93 -0.53 1.60
N ILE A 76 27.19 -1.26 0.52
CA ILE A 76 27.05 -2.72 0.50
C ILE A 76 28.43 -3.33 0.38
N VAL A 77 28.74 -4.24 1.29
CA VAL A 77 29.99 -5.03 1.27
C VAL A 77 29.62 -6.49 1.05
N GLU A 78 30.18 -7.08 -0.01
CA GLU A 78 30.12 -8.52 -0.25
C GLU A 78 31.36 -9.15 0.41
N ASN A 79 31.12 -10.05 1.36
CA ASN A 79 32.18 -10.76 2.09
C ASN A 79 32.68 -11.99 1.32
N SER A 80 32.66 -11.94 0.00
CA SER A 80 33.18 -12.99 -0.89
C SER A 80 34.32 -12.45 -1.77
N THR A 81 35.13 -13.37 -2.32
CA THR A 81 36.29 -13.03 -3.15
C THR A 81 35.95 -12.58 -4.58
N ASN A 82 34.67 -12.62 -4.97
CA ASN A 82 34.21 -12.24 -6.30
C ASN A 82 33.81 -10.76 -6.38
N LYS A 83 34.39 -10.06 -7.34
CA LYS A 83 34.38 -8.59 -7.40
C LYS A 83 33.14 -7.93 -7.99
N VAL A 84 32.16 -8.68 -8.47
CA VAL A 84 30.93 -8.11 -9.03
C VAL A 84 29.79 -8.33 -8.03
N SER A 85 29.35 -7.26 -7.37
CA SER A 85 28.22 -7.34 -6.45
C SER A 85 26.95 -7.69 -7.22
N MET A 86 26.19 -8.68 -6.72
CA MET A 86 24.84 -8.97 -7.19
C MET A 86 23.77 -8.25 -6.37
N ALA A 87 24.18 -7.44 -5.40
CA ALA A 87 23.29 -6.70 -4.51
C ALA A 87 23.33 -5.20 -4.78
N THR A 88 22.18 -4.58 -4.79
CA THR A 88 22.00 -3.12 -4.75
C THR A 88 20.99 -2.77 -3.65
N TYR A 89 20.99 -1.52 -3.21
CA TYR A 89 19.97 -1.02 -2.31
C TYR A 89 19.14 0.05 -3.04
N ASP A 90 17.83 -0.07 -2.94
CA ASP A 90 16.88 0.91 -3.48
C ASP A 90 16.30 1.74 -2.33
N PRO A 91 16.74 3.00 -2.17
CA PRO A 91 16.29 3.88 -1.09
C PRO A 91 14.85 4.36 -1.26
N THR A 92 14.24 4.16 -2.43
CA THR A 92 12.83 4.56 -2.64
C THR A 92 11.84 3.54 -2.09
N THR A 93 12.28 2.30 -1.94
CA THR A 93 11.46 1.19 -1.46
C THR A 93 12.02 0.52 -0.21
N ASP A 94 13.15 1.01 0.32
CA ASP A 94 13.88 0.46 1.46
C ASP A 94 14.18 -1.04 1.29
N ARG A 95 14.72 -1.42 0.11
CA ARG A 95 14.97 -2.82 -0.25
C ARG A 95 16.39 -3.08 -0.70
N MET A 96 16.97 -4.17 -0.24
CA MET A 96 18.06 -4.80 -0.96
C MET A 96 17.49 -5.59 -2.14
N VAL A 97 18.11 -5.42 -3.31
CA VAL A 97 17.73 -6.06 -4.57
C VAL A 97 18.89 -6.94 -5.02
N PHE A 98 18.62 -8.20 -5.28
CA PHE A 98 19.62 -9.19 -5.68
C PHE A 98 19.36 -9.70 -7.09
N ASP A 99 20.43 -9.77 -7.89
CA ASP A 99 20.45 -10.36 -9.24
C ASP A 99 21.62 -11.34 -9.34
N ALA A 100 21.33 -12.63 -9.31
CA ALA A 100 22.35 -13.68 -9.38
C ALA A 100 22.63 -14.19 -10.79
N SER A 101 22.14 -13.50 -11.82
CA SER A 101 22.33 -13.89 -13.22
C SER A 101 23.82 -14.08 -13.54
N GLY A 102 24.18 -15.29 -13.97
CA GLY A 102 25.56 -15.63 -14.34
C GLY A 102 26.52 -15.80 -13.16
N ARG A 103 26.06 -15.76 -11.92
CA ARG A 103 26.92 -16.08 -10.74
C ARG A 103 27.06 -17.58 -10.59
N ALA A 104 28.20 -18.02 -10.07
CA ALA A 104 28.39 -19.42 -9.70
C ALA A 104 27.44 -19.82 -8.56
N ALA A 105 27.02 -21.08 -8.53
CA ALA A 105 26.30 -21.60 -7.36
C ALA A 105 27.20 -21.52 -6.12
N GLY A 106 26.62 -21.11 -4.98
CA GLY A 106 27.41 -20.90 -3.75
C GLY A 106 26.67 -20.08 -2.73
N VAL A 107 27.34 -19.76 -1.64
CA VAL A 107 26.84 -18.94 -0.55
C VAL A 107 27.59 -17.61 -0.53
N TYR A 108 26.84 -16.52 -0.53
CA TYR A 108 27.34 -15.15 -0.54
C TYR A 108 26.79 -14.38 0.64
N ASN A 109 27.65 -13.66 1.36
CA ASN A 109 27.24 -12.87 2.50
C ASN A 109 27.38 -11.39 2.18
N TYR A 110 26.34 -10.63 2.46
CA TYR A 110 26.26 -9.18 2.24
C TYR A 110 26.07 -8.47 3.56
N THR A 111 26.75 -7.36 3.73
CA THR A 111 26.49 -6.41 4.81
C THR A 111 26.03 -5.10 4.18
N LEU A 112 24.78 -4.69 4.45
CA LEU A 112 24.29 -3.36 4.17
C LEU A 112 24.54 -2.47 5.38
N THR A 113 25.16 -1.33 5.17
CA THR A 113 25.32 -0.27 6.17
C THR A 113 24.61 0.99 5.68
N LEU A 114 23.67 1.51 6.45
CA LEU A 114 23.06 2.80 6.21
C LEU A 114 23.62 3.83 7.18
N THR A 115 23.77 5.06 6.69
CA THR A 115 24.17 6.22 7.49
C THR A 115 23.12 7.31 7.33
N MET A 116 22.48 7.69 8.42
CA MET A 116 21.47 8.74 8.46
C MET A 116 21.81 9.74 9.57
N ASN A 117 21.94 11.02 9.22
CA ASN A 117 22.32 12.09 10.17
C ASN A 117 23.57 11.78 11.00
N GLY A 118 24.55 11.10 10.42
CA GLY A 118 25.80 10.71 11.10
C GLY A 118 25.74 9.42 11.92
N HIS A 119 24.55 8.85 12.14
CA HIS A 119 24.36 7.55 12.82
C HIS A 119 24.40 6.41 11.80
N LYS A 120 25.05 5.31 12.19
CA LYS A 120 25.25 4.15 11.31
C LYS A 120 24.60 2.92 11.93
N ALA A 121 23.95 2.14 11.10
CA ALA A 121 23.47 0.81 11.44
C ALA A 121 23.72 -0.16 10.28
N SER A 122 23.84 -1.44 10.59
CA SER A 122 24.15 -2.47 9.60
C SER A 122 23.27 -3.69 9.77
N VAL A 123 23.01 -4.37 8.65
CA VAL A 123 22.31 -5.65 8.62
C VAL A 123 23.00 -6.61 7.66
N ASN A 124 23.01 -7.90 8.00
CA ASN A 124 23.61 -8.94 7.18
C ASN A 124 22.55 -9.77 6.48
N VAL A 125 22.77 -10.07 5.19
CA VAL A 125 21.92 -10.95 4.39
C VAL A 125 22.80 -12.01 3.73
N THR A 126 22.40 -13.28 3.87
CA THR A 126 23.04 -14.43 3.23
C THR A 126 22.24 -14.82 1.99
N VAL A 127 22.90 -14.96 0.85
CA VAL A 127 22.30 -15.37 -0.42
C VAL A 127 22.86 -16.72 -0.82
N VAL A 128 21.98 -17.71 -0.95
CA VAL A 128 22.31 -19.04 -1.46
C VAL A 128 21.95 -19.08 -2.95
N VAL A 129 22.96 -19.09 -3.81
CA VAL A 129 22.77 -19.16 -5.26
C VAL A 129 22.80 -20.63 -5.70
N GLN A 130 21.76 -21.04 -6.42
CA GLN A 130 21.60 -22.40 -6.93
C GLN A 130 21.49 -22.41 -8.46
N THR A 131 21.95 -23.49 -9.08
CA THR A 131 21.72 -23.73 -10.50
C THR A 131 20.54 -24.67 -10.67
N PRO A 132 19.52 -24.28 -11.47
CA PRO A 132 18.37 -25.13 -11.70
C PRO A 132 18.77 -26.41 -12.44
N PRO A 133 18.30 -27.60 -12.01
CA PRO A 133 18.65 -28.86 -12.66
C PRO A 133 18.02 -28.93 -14.06
N TYR A 134 18.79 -29.40 -15.03
CA TYR A 134 18.34 -29.48 -16.43
C TYR A 134 17.08 -30.36 -16.59
N ASN A 135 17.04 -31.51 -15.93
CA ASN A 135 15.96 -32.50 -16.01
C ASN A 135 15.09 -32.53 -14.72
N GLY A 136 15.04 -31.45 -13.96
CA GLY A 136 14.20 -31.36 -12.76
C GLY A 136 12.70 -31.32 -13.11
N ALA A 137 11.86 -31.86 -12.24
CA ALA A 137 10.42 -31.71 -12.36
C ALA A 137 10.03 -30.22 -12.37
N SER A 138 9.22 -29.83 -13.35
CA SER A 138 8.75 -28.46 -13.49
C SER A 138 7.55 -28.18 -12.57
N SER A 139 7.58 -27.02 -11.92
CA SER A 139 6.44 -26.42 -11.24
C SER A 139 6.31 -24.96 -11.65
N TYR A 140 5.08 -24.42 -11.53
CA TYR A 140 4.78 -23.08 -12.02
C TYR A 140 4.18 -22.25 -10.91
N LYS A 141 4.65 -21.00 -10.78
CA LYS A 141 4.14 -20.03 -9.79
C LYS A 141 3.84 -18.71 -10.45
N VAL A 142 2.74 -18.10 -10.05
CA VAL A 142 2.43 -16.72 -10.44
C VAL A 142 3.35 -15.79 -9.68
N ASP A 143 4.14 -15.01 -10.41
CA ASP A 143 4.98 -13.95 -9.90
C ASP A 143 4.26 -12.60 -10.10
N ILE A 144 4.02 -11.89 -9.00
CA ILE A 144 3.30 -10.63 -8.98
C ILE A 144 4.23 -9.58 -8.40
N SER A 145 4.61 -8.61 -9.23
CA SER A 145 5.60 -7.58 -8.83
C SER A 145 5.19 -6.78 -7.59
N LYS A 146 3.87 -6.59 -7.41
CA LYS A 146 3.26 -6.00 -6.23
C LYS A 146 2.02 -6.85 -5.87
N PRO A 147 2.13 -7.82 -4.96
CA PRO A 147 1.01 -8.68 -4.57
C PRO A 147 -0.06 -7.94 -3.77
N VAL A 148 0.27 -6.78 -3.22
CA VAL A 148 -0.65 -5.85 -2.55
C VAL A 148 -0.55 -4.49 -3.22
N ILE A 149 -1.69 -3.94 -3.64
CA ILE A 149 -1.79 -2.57 -4.14
C ILE A 149 -2.62 -1.77 -3.15
N ASP A 150 -2.00 -0.80 -2.49
CA ASP A 150 -2.72 0.17 -1.68
C ASP A 150 -3.18 1.34 -2.54
N LEU A 151 -4.49 1.60 -2.54
CA LEU A 151 -5.14 2.68 -3.29
C LEU A 151 -5.01 4.06 -2.64
N ALA A 152 -4.35 4.14 -1.48
CA ALA A 152 -4.09 5.41 -0.81
C ALA A 152 -3.35 6.39 -1.74
N ILE A 153 -3.74 7.66 -1.68
CA ILE A 153 -3.18 8.72 -2.51
C ILE A 153 -2.27 9.57 -1.64
N THR A 154 -1.01 9.64 -2.03
CA THR A 154 -0.05 10.54 -1.37
C THR A 154 -0.33 11.98 -1.80
N SER A 155 -0.44 12.89 -0.85
CA SER A 155 -0.60 14.32 -1.12
C SER A 155 0.56 14.83 -1.98
N GLY A 156 0.22 15.62 -3.00
CA GLY A 156 1.20 16.20 -3.92
C GLY A 156 1.73 15.25 -5.00
N ALA A 157 1.28 13.99 -5.06
CA ALA A 157 1.65 13.10 -6.15
C ALA A 157 1.07 13.59 -7.48
N SER A 158 1.83 13.45 -8.56
CA SER A 158 1.31 13.70 -9.91
C SER A 158 0.37 12.57 -10.33
N ALA A 159 -0.50 12.83 -11.32
CA ALA A 159 -1.39 11.80 -11.88
C ALA A 159 -0.58 10.64 -12.48
N SER A 160 0.52 10.92 -13.16
CA SER A 160 1.41 9.90 -13.74
C SER A 160 2.05 9.01 -12.67
N ASP A 161 2.53 9.61 -11.58
CA ASP A 161 3.14 8.85 -10.47
C ASP A 161 2.09 7.98 -9.75
N LEU A 162 0.89 8.54 -9.56
CA LEU A 162 -0.23 7.78 -9.01
C LEU A 162 -0.54 6.56 -9.87
N LEU A 163 -0.72 6.74 -11.18
CA LEU A 163 -1.00 5.63 -12.10
C LEU A 163 0.11 4.58 -12.05
N ALA A 164 1.37 4.98 -12.15
CA ALA A 164 2.52 4.07 -12.12
C ALA A 164 2.63 3.31 -10.79
N SER A 165 2.31 3.96 -9.66
CA SER A 165 2.37 3.33 -8.34
C SER A 165 1.29 2.26 -8.13
N LYS A 166 0.15 2.34 -8.85
CA LYS A 166 -1.02 1.45 -8.71
C LYS A 166 -1.11 0.38 -9.81
N VAL A 167 0.02 0.09 -10.45
CA VAL A 167 0.14 -0.98 -11.44
C VAL A 167 0.99 -2.11 -10.85
N THR A 168 0.56 -3.35 -11.05
CA THR A 168 1.35 -4.56 -10.82
C THR A 168 1.55 -5.30 -12.14
N THR A 169 2.62 -6.07 -12.23
CA THR A 169 2.92 -6.90 -13.40
C THR A 169 2.83 -8.36 -13.00
N LEU A 170 2.08 -9.14 -13.76
CA LEU A 170 2.01 -10.58 -13.64
C LEU A 170 3.04 -11.23 -14.55
N ARG A 171 3.77 -12.21 -14.03
CA ARG A 171 4.62 -13.13 -14.75
C ARG A 171 4.32 -14.54 -14.31
N LEU A 172 4.69 -15.51 -15.13
CA LEU A 172 4.61 -16.92 -14.78
C LEU A 172 6.01 -17.49 -14.70
N ALA A 173 6.44 -17.88 -13.51
CA ALA A 173 7.76 -18.45 -13.26
C ALA A 173 7.70 -19.97 -13.31
N GLU A 174 8.59 -20.60 -14.10
CA GLU A 174 8.89 -22.03 -14.10
C GLU A 174 10.04 -22.31 -13.14
N TYR A 175 9.84 -23.28 -12.24
CA TYR A 175 10.86 -23.81 -11.35
C TYR A 175 11.18 -25.25 -11.74
N ARG A 176 12.45 -25.65 -11.67
CA ARG A 176 12.90 -27.03 -11.85
C ARG A 176 13.60 -27.51 -10.58
N GLY A 177 13.10 -28.62 -10.03
CA GLY A 177 13.60 -29.10 -8.74
C GLY A 177 13.50 -28.05 -7.61
N GLY A 178 12.51 -27.15 -7.69
CA GLY A 178 12.33 -26.07 -6.72
C GLY A 178 13.19 -24.82 -6.94
N VAL A 179 14.04 -24.81 -7.96
CA VAL A 179 14.91 -23.67 -8.30
C VAL A 179 14.34 -22.94 -9.51
N PHE A 180 14.26 -21.60 -9.48
CA PHE A 180 13.79 -20.79 -10.59
C PHE A 180 14.57 -21.12 -11.88
N TYR A 181 13.84 -21.33 -12.99
CA TYR A 181 14.43 -21.64 -14.28
C TYR A 181 14.24 -20.53 -15.30
N ARG A 182 12.98 -20.08 -15.51
CA ARG A 182 12.65 -19.02 -16.48
C ARG A 182 11.26 -18.48 -16.28
N TYR A 183 10.95 -17.39 -16.96
CA TYR A 183 9.58 -16.95 -17.16
C TYR A 183 8.96 -17.62 -18.40
N VAL A 184 7.70 -17.97 -18.30
CA VAL A 184 6.90 -18.65 -19.34
C VAL A 184 5.84 -17.69 -19.86
N ASN A 185 5.59 -17.74 -21.18
CA ASN A 185 4.52 -16.94 -21.77
C ASN A 185 3.14 -17.39 -21.24
N ILE A 186 2.39 -16.44 -20.76
CA ILE A 186 1.00 -16.60 -20.35
C ILE A 186 0.13 -16.59 -21.61
N ALA A 187 -0.73 -17.58 -21.78
CA ALA A 187 -1.66 -17.64 -22.90
C ALA A 187 -2.92 -16.78 -22.66
N SER A 188 -3.41 -16.78 -21.42
CA SER A 188 -4.52 -15.93 -21.01
C SER A 188 -4.57 -15.77 -19.48
N VAL A 189 -5.14 -14.66 -19.03
CA VAL A 189 -5.43 -14.40 -17.62
C VAL A 189 -6.92 -14.17 -17.46
N ARG A 190 -7.47 -14.74 -16.39
CA ARG A 190 -8.82 -14.50 -15.91
C ARG A 190 -8.73 -13.91 -14.51
N ILE A 191 -9.37 -12.78 -14.29
CA ILE A 191 -9.41 -12.11 -12.99
C ILE A 191 -10.82 -12.15 -12.47
N SER A 192 -11.01 -12.59 -11.22
CA SER A 192 -12.33 -12.67 -10.60
C SER A 192 -12.30 -12.26 -9.14
N LYS A 193 -13.44 -11.74 -8.65
CA LYS A 193 -13.67 -11.41 -7.25
C LYS A 193 -15.17 -11.44 -6.96
N GLY A 194 -15.60 -12.15 -5.92
CA GLY A 194 -17.00 -12.19 -5.49
C GLY A 194 -17.99 -12.64 -6.59
N GLY A 195 -17.58 -13.56 -7.47
CA GLY A 195 -18.40 -14.04 -8.59
C GLY A 195 -18.48 -13.10 -9.78
N GLN A 196 -17.72 -12.02 -9.78
CA GLN A 196 -17.59 -11.10 -10.90
C GLN A 196 -16.23 -11.22 -11.57
N TYR A 197 -16.17 -10.92 -12.85
CA TYR A 197 -14.97 -10.96 -13.69
C TYR A 197 -14.49 -9.55 -14.02
N TYR A 198 -13.18 -9.38 -14.09
CA TYR A 198 -12.53 -8.09 -14.30
C TYR A 198 -11.57 -8.16 -15.48
N GLY A 199 -11.40 -7.05 -16.17
CA GLY A 199 -10.32 -6.84 -17.15
C GLY A 199 -8.99 -6.53 -16.45
N SER A 200 -7.94 -6.22 -17.23
CA SER A 200 -6.65 -5.77 -16.71
C SER A 200 -6.70 -4.40 -16.01
N ASP A 201 -7.75 -3.65 -16.22
CA ASP A 201 -8.06 -2.41 -15.49
C ASP A 201 -9.18 -2.70 -14.49
N LEU A 202 -8.80 -2.95 -13.24
CA LEU A 202 -9.73 -3.29 -12.16
C LEU A 202 -10.65 -2.13 -11.77
N SER A 203 -10.28 -0.90 -12.11
CA SER A 203 -11.06 0.30 -11.77
C SER A 203 -12.36 0.41 -12.58
N LYS A 204 -12.45 -0.32 -13.69
CA LYS A 204 -13.67 -0.35 -14.53
C LYS A 204 -14.82 -1.16 -13.95
N GLY A 205 -14.59 -1.78 -12.78
CA GLY A 205 -15.60 -2.61 -12.12
C GLY A 205 -15.70 -4.02 -12.71
N GLY A 206 -16.44 -4.88 -11.99
CA GLY A 206 -16.68 -6.25 -12.39
C GLY A 206 -17.93 -6.43 -13.24
N SER A 207 -17.97 -7.51 -14.01
CA SER A 207 -19.10 -7.96 -14.81
C SER A 207 -19.48 -9.39 -14.43
N SER A 208 -20.78 -9.72 -14.50
CA SER A 208 -21.24 -11.10 -14.39
C SER A 208 -20.87 -11.95 -15.60
N THR A 209 -20.50 -11.32 -16.71
CA THR A 209 -20.05 -11.98 -17.93
C THR A 209 -18.53 -11.93 -17.99
N GLU A 210 -17.90 -13.06 -18.27
CA GLU A 210 -16.43 -13.13 -18.40
C GLU A 210 -15.99 -12.21 -19.57
N PRO A 211 -15.07 -11.25 -19.32
CA PRO A 211 -14.54 -10.41 -20.39
C PRO A 211 -13.70 -11.26 -21.35
N ALA A 212 -13.46 -10.73 -22.55
CA ALA A 212 -12.49 -11.33 -23.46
C ALA A 212 -11.16 -11.54 -22.72
N ALA A 213 -10.50 -12.69 -23.00
CA ALA A 213 -9.26 -13.06 -22.33
C ALA A 213 -8.26 -11.89 -22.33
N ILE A 214 -7.79 -11.54 -21.15
CA ILE A 214 -6.72 -10.56 -20.99
C ILE A 214 -5.49 -11.14 -21.67
N GLY A 215 -4.88 -10.36 -22.54
CA GLY A 215 -3.83 -10.68 -23.50
C GLY A 215 -2.81 -11.77 -23.13
N SER A 216 -2.06 -12.20 -24.11
CA SER A 216 -0.95 -13.15 -23.97
C SER A 216 0.39 -12.41 -23.89
N GLY A 217 1.35 -12.97 -23.17
CA GLY A 217 2.72 -12.42 -23.10
C GLY A 217 3.53 -12.94 -21.94
N SER A 218 4.76 -12.50 -21.87
CA SER A 218 5.65 -12.81 -20.73
C SER A 218 5.37 -11.93 -19.50
N GLU A 219 4.75 -10.77 -19.72
CA GLU A 219 4.39 -9.80 -18.69
C GLU A 219 3.01 -9.23 -18.98
N ILE A 220 2.13 -9.25 -17.99
CA ILE A 220 0.77 -8.72 -18.12
C ILE A 220 0.56 -7.66 -17.03
N PRO A 221 0.45 -6.38 -17.40
CA PRO A 221 0.17 -5.32 -16.44
C PRO A 221 -1.30 -5.36 -15.98
N ILE A 222 -1.51 -5.15 -14.69
CA ILE A 222 -2.82 -4.98 -14.07
C ILE A 222 -2.83 -3.64 -13.35
N SER A 223 -3.80 -2.80 -13.66
CA SER A 223 -3.99 -1.49 -13.04
C SER A 223 -5.14 -1.53 -12.04
N ALA A 224 -4.91 -0.97 -10.86
CA ALA A 224 -5.96 -0.78 -9.86
C ALA A 224 -6.59 0.62 -9.89
N VAL A 225 -6.10 1.50 -10.76
CA VAL A 225 -6.67 2.83 -10.98
C VAL A 225 -6.69 3.17 -12.46
N SER A 226 -7.63 4.01 -12.87
CA SER A 226 -7.66 4.62 -14.20
C SER A 226 -7.90 6.13 -14.08
N LEU A 227 -7.47 6.84 -15.10
CA LEU A 227 -7.62 8.28 -15.22
C LEU A 227 -8.54 8.59 -16.40
N ASN A 228 -9.58 9.39 -16.16
CA ASN A 228 -10.44 9.93 -17.19
C ASN A 228 -10.47 11.46 -17.06
N GLY A 229 -9.73 12.14 -17.92
CA GLY A 229 -9.44 13.57 -17.75
C GLY A 229 -8.72 13.80 -16.42
N ASN A 230 -9.32 14.57 -15.52
CA ASN A 230 -8.78 14.85 -14.20
C ASN A 230 -9.38 13.97 -13.08
N VAL A 231 -10.15 12.94 -13.44
CA VAL A 231 -10.81 12.08 -12.46
C VAL A 231 -10.12 10.73 -12.40
N VAL A 232 -9.63 10.38 -11.21
CA VAL A 232 -9.06 9.05 -10.91
C VAL A 232 -10.17 8.14 -10.40
N THR A 233 -10.37 7.02 -11.08
CA THR A 233 -11.27 5.95 -10.63
C THR A 233 -10.44 4.85 -9.99
N LYS A 234 -10.83 4.42 -8.79
CA LYS A 234 -10.18 3.37 -8.02
C LYS A 234 -10.89 2.03 -8.17
N ALA A 235 -10.13 0.93 -8.16
CA ALA A 235 -10.66 -0.42 -8.03
C ALA A 235 -11.37 -0.63 -6.69
N GLN A 236 -12.20 -1.64 -6.60
CA GLN A 236 -12.75 -2.10 -5.32
C GLN A 236 -11.68 -2.81 -4.50
N THR A 237 -11.63 -2.55 -3.18
CA THR A 237 -10.74 -3.25 -2.26
C THR A 237 -11.11 -4.73 -2.10
N GLY A 238 -10.14 -5.56 -1.77
CA GLY A 238 -10.27 -6.98 -1.49
C GLY A 238 -9.36 -7.85 -2.35
N THR A 239 -9.50 -9.17 -2.20
CA THR A 239 -8.66 -10.17 -2.87
C THR A 239 -9.23 -10.56 -4.22
N TYR A 240 -8.43 -10.43 -5.25
CA TYR A 240 -8.72 -10.85 -6.62
C TYR A 240 -8.02 -12.18 -6.89
N LEU A 241 -8.78 -13.17 -7.40
CA LEU A 241 -8.24 -14.43 -7.88
C LEU A 241 -7.76 -14.25 -9.33
N LEU A 242 -6.53 -14.64 -9.57
CA LEU A 242 -5.86 -14.63 -10.87
C LEU A 242 -5.73 -16.08 -11.34
N GLU A 243 -6.37 -16.45 -12.43
CA GLU A 243 -6.24 -17.76 -13.06
C GLU A 243 -5.47 -17.58 -14.38
N LEU A 244 -4.29 -18.17 -14.47
CA LEU A 244 -3.41 -18.06 -15.63
C LEU A 244 -3.41 -19.37 -16.39
N LYS A 245 -3.64 -19.31 -17.72
CA LYS A 245 -3.47 -20.43 -18.64
C LYS A 245 -2.19 -20.28 -19.44
N PHE A 246 -1.47 -21.36 -19.64
CA PHE A 246 -0.19 -21.36 -20.32
C PHE A 246 0.10 -22.73 -20.94
N TYR A 247 1.07 -22.75 -21.87
CA TYR A 247 1.61 -24.00 -22.40
C TYR A 247 2.85 -24.38 -21.59
N PRO A 248 2.91 -25.60 -21.00
CA PRO A 248 4.11 -26.08 -20.34
C PRO A 248 5.32 -26.07 -21.26
N SER A 249 6.51 -25.87 -20.69
CA SER A 249 7.74 -25.54 -21.42
C SER A 249 8.36 -26.64 -22.26
N ASP A 250 7.96 -27.86 -22.10
CA ASP A 250 8.54 -29.03 -22.76
C ASP A 250 8.11 -29.23 -24.21
N GLY A 251 7.34 -28.27 -24.76
CA GLY A 251 7.06 -28.16 -26.19
C GLY A 251 6.24 -29.28 -26.81
N GLN A 252 5.84 -30.25 -26.00
CA GLN A 252 5.11 -31.44 -26.44
C GLN A 252 3.62 -31.42 -26.09
N SER A 253 3.19 -30.49 -25.23
CA SER A 253 1.79 -30.43 -24.78
C SER A 253 1.01 -29.42 -25.61
N THR A 254 0.02 -29.94 -26.33
CA THR A 254 -1.02 -29.10 -26.97
C THR A 254 -2.09 -28.64 -25.98
N SER A 255 -2.03 -29.13 -24.74
CA SER A 255 -2.98 -28.78 -23.67
C SER A 255 -2.48 -27.62 -22.84
N LEU A 256 -3.41 -26.68 -22.56
CA LEU A 256 -3.15 -25.59 -21.63
C LEU A 256 -3.15 -26.11 -20.20
N ALA A 257 -2.11 -25.76 -19.47
CA ALA A 257 -2.08 -25.87 -18.01
C ALA A 257 -2.64 -24.60 -17.36
N THR A 258 -3.07 -24.72 -16.11
CA THR A 258 -3.64 -23.60 -15.34
C THR A 258 -2.92 -23.52 -14.01
N THR A 259 -2.64 -22.29 -13.58
CA THR A 259 -2.17 -21.97 -12.23
C THR A 259 -2.90 -20.76 -11.70
N THR A 260 -2.89 -20.57 -10.37
CA THR A 260 -3.60 -19.48 -9.73
C THR A 260 -2.69 -18.65 -8.84
N GLY A 261 -3.03 -17.37 -8.71
CA GLY A 261 -2.42 -16.43 -7.79
C GLY A 261 -3.46 -15.49 -7.19
N TYR A 262 -3.04 -14.65 -6.28
CA TYR A 262 -3.93 -13.70 -5.62
C TYR A 262 -3.28 -12.32 -5.62
N LEU A 263 -4.11 -11.31 -5.97
CA LEU A 263 -3.75 -9.90 -5.87
C LEU A 263 -4.65 -9.28 -4.81
N GLU A 264 -4.05 -8.64 -3.82
CA GLU A 264 -4.79 -7.90 -2.81
C GLU A 264 -4.82 -6.42 -3.17
N VAL A 265 -6.00 -5.83 -3.13
CA VAL A 265 -6.20 -4.39 -3.30
C VAL A 265 -6.73 -3.84 -1.98
N THR A 266 -5.96 -2.97 -1.36
CA THR A 266 -6.29 -2.29 -0.11
C THR A 266 -6.48 -0.80 -0.37
N ASP A 267 -7.07 -0.10 0.58
CA ASP A 267 -7.06 1.37 0.60
C ASP A 267 -6.87 1.80 2.05
N SER A 268 -5.65 2.13 2.42
CA SER A 268 -5.32 2.56 3.79
C SER A 268 -5.99 3.89 4.17
N GLN A 269 -6.53 4.61 3.18
CA GLN A 269 -7.33 5.82 3.37
C GLN A 269 -8.85 5.54 3.36
N ALA A 270 -9.29 4.32 3.04
CA ALA A 270 -10.72 4.00 2.87
C ALA A 270 -11.54 3.96 4.15
N ASN A 271 -10.88 3.94 5.30
CA ASN A 271 -11.53 4.05 6.61
C ASN A 271 -11.04 5.30 7.35
N PRO A 272 -11.26 6.52 6.82
CA PRO A 272 -10.97 7.70 7.60
C PRO A 272 -11.85 7.64 8.85
N VAL A 273 -11.24 7.77 10.01
CA VAL A 273 -12.00 7.94 11.24
C VAL A 273 -12.64 9.30 11.14
N ILE A 274 -13.93 9.32 10.84
CA ILE A 274 -14.70 10.55 10.98
C ILE A 274 -15.11 10.65 12.44
N SER A 275 -14.57 11.60 13.13
CA SER A 275 -14.98 11.96 14.48
C SER A 275 -15.87 13.20 14.44
N VAL A 276 -16.87 13.23 15.32
CA VAL A 276 -17.61 14.44 15.57
C VAL A 276 -16.87 15.20 16.66
N ASP A 277 -16.14 16.25 16.26
CA ASP A 277 -15.24 16.96 17.18
C ASP A 277 -15.96 17.80 18.24
N ARG A 278 -17.22 18.17 17.98
CA ARG A 278 -18.01 19.00 18.90
C ARG A 278 -19.50 18.92 18.59
N THR A 279 -20.30 19.25 19.58
CA THR A 279 -21.72 19.51 19.38
C THR A 279 -21.85 20.85 18.62
N VAL A 280 -22.33 20.79 17.38
CA VAL A 280 -22.53 21.97 16.55
C VAL A 280 -23.97 22.39 16.68
N SER A 281 -24.19 23.69 16.88
CA SER A 281 -25.52 24.27 16.76
C SER A 281 -26.04 24.10 15.34
N THR A 282 -27.13 23.39 15.15
CA THR A 282 -27.74 23.15 13.84
C THR A 282 -28.23 24.40 13.14
N VAL A 283 -28.28 25.54 13.86
CA VAL A 283 -28.74 26.86 13.34
C VAL A 283 -27.89 27.32 12.13
N ASN A 284 -26.64 26.93 12.07
CA ASN A 284 -25.69 27.34 11.01
C ASN A 284 -25.46 26.28 9.93
N CYS A 285 -26.04 25.09 10.04
CA CYS A 285 -25.88 24.01 9.08
C CYS A 285 -27.15 23.90 8.20
N LYS A 286 -27.09 24.49 7.00
CA LYS A 286 -28.24 24.48 6.06
C LYS A 286 -28.18 23.32 5.08
N THR A 287 -26.98 22.75 4.85
CA THR A 287 -26.74 21.67 3.91
C THR A 287 -25.94 20.53 4.55
N ALA A 288 -25.94 19.35 3.94
CA ALA A 288 -25.10 18.24 4.37
C ALA A 288 -23.60 18.61 4.33
N LEU A 289 -23.22 19.46 3.39
CA LEU A 289 -21.84 19.96 3.26
C LEU A 289 -21.47 20.88 4.44
N ASP A 290 -22.36 21.78 4.85
CA ASP A 290 -22.13 22.62 6.02
C ASP A 290 -22.00 21.78 7.28
N LEU A 291 -22.82 20.74 7.42
CA LEU A 291 -22.76 19.80 8.53
C LEU A 291 -21.41 19.07 8.52
N ALA A 292 -20.97 18.55 7.36
CA ALA A 292 -19.71 17.85 7.24
C ALA A 292 -18.50 18.75 7.58
N LYS A 293 -18.46 19.95 7.05
CA LYS A 293 -17.38 20.91 7.28
C LYS A 293 -17.26 21.39 8.72
N ASN A 294 -18.41 21.52 9.40
CA ASN A 294 -18.45 22.09 10.75
C ASN A 294 -18.41 21.04 11.88
N CYS A 295 -18.83 19.81 11.60
CA CYS A 295 -18.99 18.77 12.62
C CYS A 295 -18.06 17.58 12.46
N LEU A 296 -17.52 17.36 11.28
CA LEU A 296 -16.76 16.14 10.97
C LEU A 296 -15.29 16.47 10.79
N SER A 297 -14.46 15.75 11.50
CA SER A 297 -13.01 15.70 11.27
C SER A 297 -12.67 14.39 10.57
N ILE A 298 -11.98 14.47 9.44
CA ILE A 298 -11.53 13.30 8.67
C ILE A 298 -10.05 13.12 8.95
N GLN A 299 -9.72 12.03 9.64
CA GLN A 299 -8.34 11.62 9.85
C GLN A 299 -7.89 10.66 8.74
N GLY A 300 -6.62 10.73 8.34
CA GLY A 300 -6.03 9.82 7.36
C GLY A 300 -6.10 10.31 5.91
N MET A 301 -6.60 11.51 5.66
CA MET A 301 -6.53 12.17 4.35
C MET A 301 -5.49 13.29 4.39
N ASP A 302 -4.26 12.97 4.05
CA ASP A 302 -3.19 13.96 3.95
C ASP A 302 -3.44 14.88 2.75
N GLY A 303 -3.65 16.17 3.03
CA GLY A 303 -3.92 17.19 2.01
C GLY A 303 -5.30 17.12 1.34
N GLY A 304 -6.20 16.25 1.79
CA GLY A 304 -7.56 16.15 1.25
C GLY A 304 -8.47 17.28 1.73
N VAL A 305 -9.19 17.89 0.80
CA VAL A 305 -10.25 18.86 1.11
C VAL A 305 -11.59 18.21 0.78
N ILE A 306 -12.55 18.25 1.72
CA ILE A 306 -13.93 17.87 1.42
C ILE A 306 -14.51 18.95 0.50
N ALA A 307 -14.56 18.67 -0.78
CA ALA A 307 -15.13 19.58 -1.77
C ALA A 307 -16.64 19.39 -1.93
N ASP A 308 -17.10 18.15 -1.76
CA ASP A 308 -18.53 17.83 -1.79
C ASP A 308 -18.81 16.69 -0.78
N CYS A 309 -19.97 16.74 -0.16
CA CYS A 309 -20.42 15.71 0.76
C CYS A 309 -21.87 15.35 0.43
N THR A 310 -22.05 14.16 -0.09
CA THR A 310 -23.39 13.61 -0.32
C THR A 310 -23.66 12.57 0.77
N VAL A 311 -24.70 12.75 1.53
CA VAL A 311 -25.17 11.73 2.46
C VAL A 311 -26.17 10.84 1.74
N THR A 312 -25.75 9.63 1.39
CA THR A 312 -26.56 8.68 0.60
C THR A 312 -27.25 7.62 1.46
N GLY A 313 -26.93 7.53 2.75
CA GLY A 313 -27.58 6.60 3.68
C GLY A 313 -27.63 7.17 5.07
N SER A 314 -28.82 7.25 5.67
CA SER A 314 -29.01 7.47 7.09
C SER A 314 -29.80 6.32 7.65
N SER A 315 -29.65 6.05 8.96
CA SER A 315 -30.53 5.13 9.68
C SER A 315 -31.98 5.60 9.76
N VAL A 316 -32.28 6.79 9.21
CA VAL A 316 -33.63 7.33 9.09
C VAL A 316 -34.04 7.31 7.62
N PRO A 317 -34.88 6.35 7.19
CA PRO A 317 -35.37 6.30 5.82
C PRO A 317 -36.09 7.58 5.43
N GLY A 318 -35.72 8.18 4.30
CA GLY A 318 -36.43 9.36 3.74
C GLY A 318 -36.00 10.70 4.30
N ALA A 319 -34.96 10.78 5.14
CA ALA A 319 -34.41 12.05 5.56
C ALA A 319 -33.60 12.69 4.42
N SER A 320 -34.23 13.62 3.71
CA SER A 320 -33.47 14.62 2.97
C SER A 320 -32.83 15.55 4.01
N TYR A 321 -31.52 15.79 3.89
CA TYR A 321 -30.78 16.62 4.84
C TYR A 321 -31.11 18.11 4.65
N SER A 322 -32.31 18.51 4.98
CA SER A 322 -32.59 19.85 5.43
C SER A 322 -32.65 19.81 6.96
N VAL A 323 -31.64 20.26 7.63
CA VAL A 323 -31.67 20.43 9.07
C VAL A 323 -32.61 21.62 9.35
N THR A 324 -33.87 21.33 9.64
CA THR A 324 -34.79 22.33 10.12
C THR A 324 -34.49 22.58 11.60
N SER A 325 -34.38 23.84 11.99
CA SER A 325 -34.21 24.26 13.39
C SER A 325 -35.24 23.54 14.28
N GLY A 326 -34.77 22.83 15.30
CA GLY A 326 -35.62 22.13 16.26
C GLY A 326 -35.62 20.60 16.20
N MET A 327 -34.94 19.97 15.23
CA MET A 327 -34.89 18.49 15.13
C MET A 327 -33.59 17.92 15.68
N SER A 328 -33.68 16.88 16.51
CA SER A 328 -32.55 16.02 16.83
C SER A 328 -32.36 15.02 15.68
N VAL A 329 -31.21 15.04 15.05
CA VAL A 329 -30.87 14.10 13.97
C VAL A 329 -29.87 13.06 14.50
N ASN A 330 -30.29 11.80 14.54
CA ASN A 330 -29.38 10.67 14.80
C ASN A 330 -28.76 10.27 13.48
N ILE A 331 -27.46 10.50 13.35
CA ILE A 331 -26.69 10.07 12.18
C ILE A 331 -25.93 8.81 12.58
N ASN A 332 -26.33 7.64 12.06
CA ASN A 332 -25.66 6.38 12.36
C ASN A 332 -24.64 6.01 11.29
N SER A 333 -24.83 6.43 10.05
CA SER A 333 -23.86 6.27 8.98
C SER A 333 -23.97 7.40 7.97
N VAL A 334 -22.83 7.84 7.48
CA VAL A 334 -22.69 8.88 6.45
C VAL A 334 -21.81 8.35 5.36
N VAL A 335 -22.22 8.46 4.10
CA VAL A 335 -21.31 8.29 2.97
C VAL A 335 -20.77 9.66 2.62
N VAL A 336 -19.47 9.84 2.84
CA VAL A 336 -18.76 11.07 2.50
C VAL A 336 -18.04 10.85 1.18
N GLN A 337 -18.38 11.63 0.19
CA GLN A 337 -17.59 11.73 -1.05
C GLN A 337 -16.56 12.83 -0.84
N ALA A 338 -15.29 12.46 -0.81
CA ALA A 338 -14.21 13.40 -0.69
C ALA A 338 -13.51 13.57 -2.04
N THR A 339 -13.27 14.83 -2.42
CA THR A 339 -12.50 15.19 -3.61
C THR A 339 -11.15 15.73 -3.17
N THR A 340 -10.07 15.08 -3.60
CA THR A 340 -8.69 15.50 -3.35
C THR A 340 -8.10 16.04 -4.64
N THR A 341 -7.48 17.21 -4.60
CA THR A 341 -6.76 17.78 -5.75
C THR A 341 -5.29 17.44 -5.63
N LEU A 342 -4.73 16.78 -6.65
CA LEU A 342 -3.31 16.48 -6.77
C LEU A 342 -2.53 17.70 -7.27
N SER A 343 -1.19 17.65 -7.21
CA SER A 343 -0.30 18.73 -7.61
C SER A 343 -0.42 19.14 -9.08
N ASP A 344 -0.80 18.20 -9.96
CA ASP A 344 -1.08 18.44 -11.39
C ASP A 344 -2.52 18.91 -11.67
N LYS A 345 -3.28 19.27 -10.62
CA LYS A 345 -4.70 19.67 -10.65
C LYS A 345 -5.66 18.54 -10.95
N THR A 346 -5.22 17.30 -11.01
CA THR A 346 -6.09 16.14 -11.10
C THR A 346 -6.91 16.01 -9.82
N THR A 347 -8.21 15.74 -9.97
CA THR A 347 -9.10 15.50 -8.84
C THR A 347 -9.39 14.02 -8.66
N VAL A 348 -9.28 13.56 -7.42
CA VAL A 348 -9.63 12.20 -7.02
C VAL A 348 -10.90 12.24 -6.21
N VAL A 349 -11.90 11.47 -6.63
CA VAL A 349 -13.19 11.35 -5.93
C VAL A 349 -13.26 9.97 -5.30
N SER A 350 -13.43 9.91 -4.00
CA SER A 350 -13.56 8.67 -3.23
C SER A 350 -14.79 8.72 -2.31
N ASN A 351 -15.52 7.61 -2.26
CA ASN A 351 -16.67 7.46 -1.38
C ASN A 351 -16.26 6.69 -0.12
N TYR A 352 -16.56 7.23 1.02
CA TYR A 352 -16.28 6.64 2.33
C TYR A 352 -17.58 6.41 3.09
N THR A 353 -17.80 5.19 3.56
CA THR A 353 -18.92 4.88 4.46
C THR A 353 -18.43 4.95 5.89
N VAL A 354 -19.04 5.81 6.70
CA VAL A 354 -18.61 6.06 8.06
C VAL A 354 -19.76 5.87 9.02
N SER A 355 -19.49 5.22 10.13
CA SER A 355 -20.44 5.15 11.26
C SER A 355 -20.22 6.36 12.16
N VAL A 356 -21.28 7.09 12.44
CA VAL A 356 -21.28 8.26 13.32
C VAL A 356 -22.10 7.93 14.57
N GLU A 357 -21.45 7.91 15.73
CA GLU A 357 -22.08 7.52 17.00
C GLU A 357 -22.73 8.68 17.78
N ARG A 358 -22.93 9.83 17.18
CA ARG A 358 -23.45 10.99 17.92
C ARG A 358 -24.82 11.46 17.48
N THR A 359 -25.63 11.76 18.47
CA THR A 359 -26.87 12.49 18.31
C THR A 359 -26.56 13.98 18.25
N LEU A 360 -26.92 14.64 17.14
CA LEU A 360 -26.88 16.08 17.05
C LEU A 360 -28.14 16.63 17.75
N ARG A 361 -27.98 17.37 18.84
CA ARG A 361 -29.06 18.04 19.53
C ARG A 361 -29.04 19.51 19.12
N ASN A 362 -30.24 20.05 18.85
CA ASN A 362 -30.44 21.50 18.80
C ASN A 362 -30.19 22.08 20.19
N GLN A 363 -29.40 23.15 20.26
CA GLN A 363 -29.38 24.06 21.40
C GLN A 363 -30.42 25.17 21.19
#